data_831d0a27e9cdbba2594b53f5e10b7721
#
_entry.id   831d0a27e9cdbba2594b53f5e10b7721
#
_cell.length_a   1.000
_cell.length_b   1.000
_cell.length_c   1.000
_cell.angle_alpha   90.00
_cell.angle_beta   90.00
_cell.angle_gamma   90.00
#
_symmetry.space_group_name_H-M   'P 1'
#
loop_
_entity.id
_entity.type
_entity.pdbx_description
1 polymer ?
#
loop_
_entity_poly.entity_id
_entity_poly.type
_entity_poly.pdbx_seq_one_letter_code
_entity_poly.pdbx_strand_id
1 'polypeptide(L)'
;YRDLVRDLLSIDVAKDETQSDWLIRPLTQAQCQYAMQDVTFLAQCWPILEARAEACGHLPWILEESGGMVTGGRGPLAKFKSAWKLSPQQLAVLLDLIDWRESQARRRDRPRNWILHDKVIQDIAKKIPTSMPQLADSEGMPAGVLRREGKQLVALIAAACERALSDPPTAIPAPANSRVRKLAKSLAPAMASLASELGMNVEILMPSRELS
;
A
#
# COMPACT_ATOMS: atom_id res chain seq x y z
N TYR A 1 17.08 -5.82 -6.39
CA TYR A 1 17.39 -5.76 -7.81
C TYR A 1 18.90 -5.92 -8.07
N ARG A 2 19.76 -5.03 -7.53
CA ARG A 2 21.21 -5.10 -7.74
C ARG A 2 21.81 -6.45 -7.38
N ASP A 3 21.47 -6.96 -6.20
CA ASP A 3 22.00 -8.24 -5.75
C ASP A 3 21.54 -9.37 -6.67
N LEU A 4 20.30 -9.34 -7.14
CA LEU A 4 19.79 -10.29 -8.12
C LEU A 4 20.58 -10.25 -9.44
N VAL A 5 20.81 -9.05 -9.97
CA VAL A 5 21.57 -8.89 -11.23
C VAL A 5 23.01 -9.34 -11.05
N ARG A 6 23.65 -8.98 -9.92
CA ARG A 6 25.01 -9.42 -9.63
C ARG A 6 25.09 -10.95 -9.49
N ASP A 7 24.14 -11.55 -8.78
CA ASP A 7 24.18 -13.00 -8.50
C ASP A 7 23.85 -13.84 -9.73
N LEU A 8 23.01 -13.34 -10.65
CA LEU A 8 22.62 -14.08 -11.84
C LEU A 8 23.50 -13.76 -13.08
N LEU A 9 23.90 -12.51 -13.23
CA LEU A 9 24.60 -12.04 -14.44
C LEU A 9 26.06 -11.64 -14.17
N SER A 10 26.50 -11.61 -12.90
CA SER A 10 27.83 -11.12 -12.48
C SER A 10 28.07 -9.64 -12.89
N ILE A 11 27.01 -8.83 -12.94
CA ILE A 11 27.09 -7.42 -13.31
C ILE A 11 26.81 -6.55 -12.07
N ASP A 12 27.68 -5.58 -11.85
CA ASP A 12 27.50 -4.59 -10.78
C ASP A 12 26.74 -3.37 -11.34
N VAL A 13 25.50 -3.14 -10.85
CA VAL A 13 24.64 -2.04 -11.32
C VAL A 13 24.91 -0.79 -10.50
N ALA A 14 25.26 0.31 -11.16
CA ALA A 14 25.46 1.61 -10.53
C ALA A 14 24.14 2.19 -9.94
N LYS A 15 24.26 3.02 -8.91
CA LYS A 15 23.10 3.70 -8.25
C LYS A 15 22.97 5.17 -8.59
N ASP A 16 23.65 5.64 -9.61
CA ASP A 16 23.95 7.05 -9.79
C ASP A 16 22.71 7.93 -10.02
N GLU A 17 21.66 7.39 -10.63
CA GLU A 17 20.46 8.14 -11.00
C GLU A 17 19.22 7.85 -10.12
N THR A 18 19.36 7.09 -9.04
CA THR A 18 18.21 6.70 -8.17
C THR A 18 17.52 7.91 -7.54
N GLN A 19 18.26 9.00 -7.26
CA GLN A 19 17.75 10.22 -6.61
C GLN A 19 17.70 11.42 -7.55
N SER A 20 17.95 11.25 -8.85
CA SER A 20 17.90 12.35 -9.82
C SER A 20 16.45 12.82 -10.06
N ASP A 21 16.28 14.03 -10.54
CA ASP A 21 14.96 14.57 -10.88
C ASP A 21 14.45 13.96 -12.19
N TRP A 22 13.58 12.98 -12.10
CA TRP A 22 12.97 12.29 -13.23
C TRP A 22 11.84 13.08 -13.92
N LEU A 23 11.47 14.25 -13.42
CA LEU A 23 10.44 15.10 -14.02
C LEU A 23 10.99 16.06 -15.07
N ILE A 24 12.29 16.31 -15.06
CA ILE A 24 12.94 17.18 -16.04
C ILE A 24 12.84 16.58 -17.46
N ARG A 25 12.57 17.43 -18.43
CA ARG A 25 12.55 17.07 -19.86
C ARG A 25 13.43 18.02 -20.66
N PRO A 26 14.25 17.49 -21.63
CA PRO A 26 14.46 16.08 -21.92
C PRO A 26 15.25 15.37 -20.81
N LEU A 27 15.13 14.05 -20.71
CA LEU A 27 15.97 13.24 -19.82
C LEU A 27 17.43 13.31 -20.26
N THR A 28 18.35 13.25 -19.30
CA THR A 28 19.77 13.17 -19.58
C THR A 28 20.13 11.81 -20.19
N GLN A 29 21.26 11.71 -20.88
CA GLN A 29 21.75 10.43 -21.40
C GLN A 29 21.97 9.42 -20.26
N ALA A 30 22.48 9.84 -19.11
CA ALA A 30 22.67 8.99 -17.93
C ALA A 30 21.33 8.43 -17.40
N GLN A 31 20.29 9.26 -17.32
CA GLN A 31 18.94 8.81 -16.93
C GLN A 31 18.36 7.82 -17.93
N CYS A 32 18.49 8.08 -19.22
CA CYS A 32 18.03 7.13 -20.24
C CYS A 32 18.78 5.79 -20.15
N GLN A 33 20.09 5.81 -19.94
CA GLN A 33 20.89 4.62 -19.79
C GLN A 33 20.52 3.84 -18.53
N TYR A 34 20.30 4.52 -17.41
CA TYR A 34 19.85 3.93 -16.16
C TYR A 34 18.49 3.22 -16.36
N ALA A 35 17.50 3.91 -16.94
CA ALA A 35 16.19 3.35 -17.22
C ALA A 35 16.24 2.12 -18.16
N MET A 36 17.11 2.17 -19.18
CA MET A 36 17.34 1.02 -20.06
C MET A 36 17.92 -0.18 -19.33
N GLN A 37 18.88 0.04 -18.42
CA GLN A 37 19.50 -1.03 -17.63
C GLN A 37 18.49 -1.75 -16.73
N ASP A 38 17.55 -1.00 -16.12
CA ASP A 38 16.50 -1.58 -15.28
C ASP A 38 15.60 -2.58 -16.05
N VAL A 39 15.37 -2.34 -17.34
CA VAL A 39 14.60 -3.26 -18.20
C VAL A 39 15.46 -4.39 -18.77
N THR A 40 16.63 -4.04 -19.31
CA THR A 40 17.50 -4.99 -20.03
C THR A 40 17.98 -6.12 -19.11
N PHE A 41 18.43 -5.79 -17.90
CA PHE A 41 18.90 -6.81 -16.96
C PHE A 41 17.78 -7.69 -16.43
N LEU A 42 16.56 -7.13 -16.22
CA LEU A 42 15.40 -7.95 -15.84
C LEU A 42 15.05 -8.96 -16.95
N ALA A 43 15.08 -8.53 -18.21
CA ALA A 43 14.84 -9.42 -19.35
C ALA A 43 15.90 -10.54 -19.45
N GLN A 44 17.13 -10.29 -19.03
CA GLN A 44 18.18 -11.31 -18.99
C GLN A 44 18.09 -12.22 -17.76
N CYS A 45 17.64 -11.68 -16.61
CA CYS A 45 17.45 -12.47 -15.39
C CYS A 45 16.26 -13.44 -15.50
N TRP A 46 15.19 -13.04 -16.19
CA TRP A 46 13.95 -13.81 -16.23
C TRP A 46 14.13 -15.25 -16.71
N PRO A 47 14.76 -15.54 -17.88
CA PRO A 47 14.93 -16.92 -18.33
C PRO A 47 15.69 -17.80 -17.34
N ILE A 48 16.65 -17.23 -16.61
CA ILE A 48 17.44 -17.96 -15.61
C ILE A 48 16.56 -18.31 -14.41
N LEU A 49 15.73 -17.34 -13.95
CA LEU A 49 14.81 -17.55 -12.84
C LEU A 49 13.70 -18.55 -13.22
N GLU A 50 13.15 -18.42 -14.42
CA GLU A 50 12.13 -19.31 -14.96
C GLU A 50 12.62 -20.75 -15.01
N ALA A 51 13.79 -20.99 -15.60
CA ALA A 51 14.39 -22.33 -15.67
C ALA A 51 14.66 -22.92 -14.27
N ARG A 52 15.12 -22.11 -13.30
CA ARG A 52 15.31 -22.55 -11.91
C ARG A 52 13.97 -22.90 -11.25
N ALA A 53 12.95 -22.08 -11.46
CA ALA A 53 11.61 -22.29 -10.92
C ALA A 53 10.94 -23.54 -11.51
N GLU A 54 11.12 -23.82 -12.81
CA GLU A 54 10.67 -25.03 -13.47
C GLU A 54 11.38 -26.27 -12.91
N ALA A 55 12.69 -26.21 -12.77
CA ALA A 55 13.48 -27.34 -12.23
C ALA A 55 13.08 -27.72 -10.81
N CYS A 56 12.63 -26.75 -10.00
CA CYS A 56 12.09 -26.99 -8.65
C CYS A 56 10.60 -27.29 -8.62
N GLY A 57 9.86 -27.19 -9.72
CA GLY A 57 8.40 -27.31 -9.79
C GLY A 57 7.63 -26.15 -9.17
N HIS A 58 8.29 -25.01 -8.92
CA HIS A 58 7.71 -23.85 -8.23
C HIS A 58 7.13 -22.77 -9.17
N LEU A 59 7.36 -22.89 -10.49
CA LEU A 59 6.94 -21.86 -11.45
C LEU A 59 5.44 -21.52 -11.36
N PRO A 60 4.50 -22.47 -11.24
CA PRO A 60 3.07 -22.16 -11.12
C PRO A 60 2.77 -21.28 -9.91
N TRP A 61 3.38 -21.56 -8.76
CA TRP A 61 3.19 -20.78 -7.52
C TRP A 61 3.76 -19.37 -7.65
N ILE A 62 4.93 -19.22 -8.28
CA ILE A 62 5.55 -17.90 -8.51
C ILE A 62 4.67 -17.04 -9.41
N LEU A 63 4.11 -17.61 -10.46
CA LEU A 63 3.23 -16.90 -11.38
C LEU A 63 1.90 -16.49 -10.72
N GLU A 64 1.31 -17.36 -9.90
CA GLU A 64 0.10 -17.09 -9.14
C GLU A 64 0.31 -15.93 -8.15
N GLU A 65 1.35 -16.00 -7.32
CA GLU A 65 1.70 -14.95 -6.35
C GLU A 65 2.06 -13.62 -7.03
N SER A 66 2.82 -13.68 -8.13
CA SER A 66 3.18 -12.48 -8.89
C SER A 66 1.94 -11.84 -9.54
N GLY A 67 1.01 -12.64 -10.06
CA GLY A 67 -0.27 -12.19 -10.58
C GLY A 67 -1.11 -11.49 -9.51
N GLY A 68 -1.16 -12.05 -8.30
CA GLY A 68 -1.80 -11.45 -7.13
C GLY A 68 -1.18 -10.11 -6.73
N MET A 69 0.14 -9.94 -6.85
CA MET A 69 0.82 -8.66 -6.57
C MET A 69 0.44 -7.56 -7.56
N VAL A 70 0.23 -7.90 -8.82
CA VAL A 70 -0.15 -6.93 -9.87
C VAL A 70 -1.59 -6.46 -9.70
N THR A 71 -2.50 -7.38 -9.35
CA THR A 71 -3.94 -7.09 -9.22
C THR A 71 -4.34 -6.66 -7.82
N GLY A 72 -3.62 -7.08 -6.80
CA GLY A 72 -3.96 -6.95 -5.38
C GLY A 72 -3.20 -5.87 -4.63
N GLY A 73 -2.84 -4.76 -5.27
CA GLY A 73 -2.25 -3.62 -4.54
C GLY A 73 -3.10 -3.28 -3.31
N ARG A 74 -2.49 -3.28 -2.11
CA ARG A 74 -3.21 -2.89 -0.88
C ARG A 74 -3.80 -1.51 -1.10
N GLY A 75 -5.13 -1.42 -1.17
CA GLY A 75 -5.83 -0.16 -1.35
C GLY A 75 -5.41 0.88 -0.30
N PRO A 76 -5.74 2.16 -0.52
CA PRO A 76 -5.37 3.26 0.38
C PRO A 76 -5.78 3.03 1.84
N LEU A 77 -6.81 2.23 2.07
CA LEU A 77 -7.33 1.86 3.39
C LEU A 77 -6.33 1.05 4.25
N ALA A 78 -5.42 0.29 3.64
CA ALA A 78 -4.45 -0.53 4.36
C ALA A 78 -3.49 0.26 5.28
N LYS A 79 -3.36 1.56 5.07
CA LYS A 79 -2.59 2.46 5.94
C LYS A 79 -3.31 2.77 7.26
N PHE A 80 -4.61 2.60 7.32
CA PHE A 80 -5.45 2.93 8.48
C PHE A 80 -5.66 1.69 9.37
N LYS A 81 -4.59 1.24 10.03
CA LYS A 81 -4.56 0.00 10.81
C LYS A 81 -5.63 -0.11 11.91
N SER A 82 -6.21 1.01 12.35
CA SER A 82 -7.28 1.02 13.37
C SER A 82 -8.68 1.16 12.77
N ALA A 83 -8.84 1.12 11.45
CA ALA A 83 -10.12 1.32 10.77
C ALA A 83 -11.18 0.25 11.16
N TRP A 84 -10.76 -0.95 11.56
CA TRP A 84 -11.65 -1.99 12.05
C TRP A 84 -12.41 -1.62 13.35
N LYS A 85 -11.96 -0.57 14.07
CA LYS A 85 -12.63 -0.07 15.29
C LYS A 85 -13.70 0.98 15.01
N LEU A 86 -13.79 1.44 13.78
CA LEU A 86 -14.69 2.51 13.39
C LEU A 86 -16.13 1.98 13.29
N SER A 87 -17.10 2.83 13.67
CA SER A 87 -18.50 2.58 13.38
C SER A 87 -18.75 2.61 11.85
N PRO A 88 -19.87 2.05 11.37
CA PRO A 88 -20.19 2.12 9.93
C PRO A 88 -20.18 3.54 9.37
N GLN A 89 -20.69 4.53 10.09
CA GLN A 89 -20.66 5.93 9.70
C GLN A 89 -19.23 6.50 9.66
N GLN A 90 -18.42 6.21 10.68
CA GLN A 90 -17.01 6.62 10.72
C GLN A 90 -16.20 5.99 9.58
N LEU A 91 -16.49 4.72 9.27
CA LEU A 91 -15.83 4.03 8.16
C LEU A 91 -16.24 4.61 6.81
N ALA A 92 -17.52 4.94 6.61
CA ALA A 92 -17.99 5.60 5.39
C ALA A 92 -17.31 6.97 5.21
N VAL A 93 -17.22 7.77 6.27
CA VAL A 93 -16.49 9.05 6.25
C VAL A 93 -15.01 8.85 5.92
N LEU A 94 -14.37 7.83 6.51
CA LEU A 94 -12.97 7.52 6.21
C LEU A 94 -12.76 7.20 4.73
N LEU A 95 -13.60 6.36 4.14
CA LEU A 95 -13.52 5.95 2.75
C LEU A 95 -13.72 7.15 1.81
N ASP A 96 -14.75 7.95 2.03
CA ASP A 96 -15.03 9.13 1.22
C ASP A 96 -13.92 10.18 1.30
N LEU A 97 -13.31 10.36 2.47
CA LEU A 97 -12.17 11.27 2.62
C LEU A 97 -10.92 10.76 1.89
N ILE A 98 -10.70 9.46 1.88
CA ILE A 98 -9.60 8.83 1.11
C ILE A 98 -9.80 9.07 -0.38
N ASP A 99 -11.00 8.83 -0.90
CA ASP A 99 -11.33 9.01 -2.31
C ASP A 99 -11.29 10.49 -2.73
N TRP A 100 -11.82 11.37 -1.89
CA TRP A 100 -11.70 12.82 -2.07
C TRP A 100 -10.22 13.24 -2.17
N ARG A 101 -9.39 12.79 -1.21
CA ARG A 101 -7.96 13.12 -1.20
C ARG A 101 -7.26 12.60 -2.46
N GLU A 102 -7.55 11.39 -2.89
CA GLU A 102 -6.99 10.81 -4.10
C GLU A 102 -7.35 11.66 -5.34
N SER A 103 -8.62 12.05 -5.46
CA SER A 103 -9.12 12.90 -6.53
C SER A 103 -8.43 14.28 -6.52
N GLN A 104 -8.24 14.89 -5.33
CA GLN A 104 -7.53 16.15 -5.21
C GLN A 104 -6.04 16.03 -5.56
N ALA A 105 -5.40 14.93 -5.16
CA ALA A 105 -4.00 14.66 -5.44
C ALA A 105 -3.75 14.53 -6.95
N ARG A 106 -4.58 13.75 -7.63
CA ARG A 106 -4.53 13.60 -9.09
C ARG A 106 -4.81 14.92 -9.83
N ARG A 107 -5.88 15.63 -9.44
CA ARG A 107 -6.25 16.90 -10.09
C ARG A 107 -5.17 17.96 -9.97
N ARG A 108 -4.42 17.98 -8.85
CA ARG A 108 -3.38 18.97 -8.56
C ARG A 108 -1.97 18.51 -8.88
N ASP A 109 -1.82 17.29 -9.34
CA ASP A 109 -0.52 16.62 -9.54
C ASP A 109 0.39 16.79 -8.30
N ARG A 110 -0.16 16.39 -7.13
CA ARG A 110 0.52 16.52 -5.84
C ARG A 110 0.47 15.21 -5.06
N PRO A 111 1.51 14.89 -4.29
CA PRO A 111 1.49 13.76 -3.37
C PRO A 111 0.29 13.85 -2.40
N ARG A 112 -0.34 12.72 -2.10
CA ARG A 112 -1.54 12.63 -1.23
C ARG A 112 -1.35 13.33 0.10
N ASN A 113 -0.20 13.16 0.75
CA ASN A 113 0.10 13.77 2.05
C ASN A 113 0.24 15.31 1.98
N TRP A 114 0.47 15.87 0.79
CA TRP A 114 0.47 17.33 0.60
C TRP A 114 -0.94 17.91 0.48
N ILE A 115 -1.92 17.06 0.17
CA ILE A 115 -3.34 17.46 0.19
C ILE A 115 -3.86 17.40 1.62
N LEU A 116 -3.77 16.21 2.27
CA LEU A 116 -4.20 16.00 3.64
C LEU A 116 -3.50 14.77 4.23
N HIS A 117 -2.91 14.90 5.40
CA HIS A 117 -2.22 13.81 6.06
C HIS A 117 -3.16 12.70 6.55
N ASP A 118 -2.69 11.45 6.55
CA ASP A 118 -3.46 10.29 7.03
C ASP A 118 -3.99 10.47 8.45
N LYS A 119 -3.20 11.11 9.35
CA LYS A 119 -3.63 11.40 10.73
C LYS A 119 -4.85 12.31 10.80
N VAL A 120 -4.88 13.36 9.96
CA VAL A 120 -5.99 14.31 9.91
C VAL A 120 -7.26 13.62 9.40
N ILE A 121 -7.14 12.83 8.34
CA ILE A 121 -8.26 12.03 7.80
C ILE A 121 -8.82 11.10 8.88
N GLN A 122 -7.95 10.43 9.63
CA GLN A 122 -8.35 9.52 10.70
C GLN A 122 -9.03 10.25 11.86
N ASP A 123 -8.57 11.43 12.23
CA ASP A 123 -9.18 12.25 13.29
C ASP A 123 -10.55 12.75 12.85
N ILE A 124 -10.69 13.28 11.63
CA ILE A 124 -11.98 13.69 11.05
C ILE A 124 -12.96 12.52 11.04
N ALA A 125 -12.54 11.34 10.56
CA ALA A 125 -13.41 10.17 10.52
C ALA A 125 -13.90 9.72 11.90
N LYS A 126 -13.05 9.84 12.91
CA LYS A 126 -13.42 9.51 14.30
C LYS A 126 -14.39 10.53 14.91
N LYS A 127 -14.18 11.81 14.66
CA LYS A 127 -14.94 12.90 15.27
C LYS A 127 -16.25 13.22 14.53
N ILE A 128 -16.32 12.93 13.24
CA ILE A 128 -17.47 13.26 12.36
C ILE A 128 -17.90 14.72 12.53
N PRO A 129 -17.06 15.71 12.20
CA PRO A 129 -17.40 17.11 12.38
C PRO A 129 -18.58 17.50 11.49
N THR A 130 -19.59 18.15 12.08
CA THR A 130 -20.81 18.59 11.40
C THR A 130 -20.82 20.06 11.03
N SER A 131 -19.76 20.79 11.41
CA SER A 131 -19.63 22.23 11.16
C SER A 131 -18.19 22.64 10.89
N MET A 132 -18.02 23.82 10.29
CA MET A 132 -16.70 24.39 10.01
C MET A 132 -15.82 24.55 11.27
N PRO A 133 -16.34 25.05 12.40
CA PRO A 133 -15.56 25.12 13.65
C PRO A 133 -15.10 23.74 14.13
N GLN A 134 -15.97 22.74 14.14
CA GLN A 134 -15.61 21.37 14.52
C GLN A 134 -14.56 20.75 13.57
N LEU A 135 -14.68 21.04 12.28
CA LEU A 135 -13.66 20.60 11.31
C LEU A 135 -12.30 21.28 11.55
N ALA A 136 -12.33 22.55 11.94
CA ALA A 136 -11.11 23.29 12.30
C ALA A 136 -10.40 22.72 13.53
N ASP A 137 -11.15 22.14 14.48
CA ASP A 137 -10.63 21.49 15.69
C ASP A 137 -10.05 20.08 15.43
N SER A 138 -10.04 19.61 14.19
CA SER A 138 -9.40 18.35 13.85
C SER A 138 -7.88 18.48 13.94
N GLU A 139 -7.25 17.50 14.59
CA GLU A 139 -5.80 17.53 14.86
C GLU A 139 -4.97 17.62 13.57
N GLY A 140 -4.22 18.70 13.45
CA GLY A 140 -3.33 18.94 12.29
C GLY A 140 -4.06 19.41 11.03
N MET A 141 -5.32 19.89 11.13
CA MET A 141 -6.05 20.42 9.98
C MET A 141 -5.37 21.64 9.37
N PRO A 142 -4.93 21.59 8.09
CA PRO A 142 -4.24 22.71 7.50
C PRO A 142 -5.21 23.87 7.20
N ALA A 143 -4.91 25.10 7.70
CA ALA A 143 -5.75 26.28 7.51
C ALA A 143 -6.04 26.56 6.03
N GLY A 144 -5.11 26.28 5.13
CA GLY A 144 -5.30 26.43 3.69
C GLY A 144 -6.33 25.48 3.11
N VAL A 145 -6.37 24.24 3.57
CA VAL A 145 -7.38 23.22 3.17
C VAL A 145 -8.73 23.59 3.74
N LEU A 146 -8.79 23.92 5.03
CA LEU A 146 -10.01 24.35 5.70
C LEU A 146 -10.69 25.52 4.96
N ARG A 147 -9.91 26.55 4.60
CA ARG A 147 -10.43 27.74 3.91
C ARG A 147 -10.97 27.42 2.50
N ARG A 148 -10.28 26.57 1.74
CA ARG A 148 -10.65 26.28 0.35
C ARG A 148 -11.69 25.17 0.23
N GLU A 149 -11.58 24.13 1.03
CA GLU A 149 -12.32 22.89 0.86
C GLU A 149 -13.24 22.56 2.05
N GLY A 150 -13.18 23.34 3.13
CA GLY A 150 -13.86 23.02 4.39
C GLY A 150 -15.37 22.83 4.23
N LYS A 151 -16.05 23.71 3.47
CA LYS A 151 -17.49 23.55 3.20
C LYS A 151 -17.80 22.26 2.47
N GLN A 152 -16.99 21.91 1.47
CA GLN A 152 -17.12 20.67 0.71
C GLN A 152 -16.87 19.45 1.61
N LEU A 153 -15.87 19.50 2.49
CA LEU A 153 -15.56 18.42 3.42
C LEU A 153 -16.71 18.19 4.42
N VAL A 154 -17.29 19.26 4.99
CA VAL A 154 -18.46 19.13 5.88
C VAL A 154 -19.65 18.51 5.15
N ALA A 155 -19.94 18.92 3.92
CA ALA A 155 -21.00 18.34 3.12
C ALA A 155 -20.74 16.86 2.78
N LEU A 156 -19.50 16.50 2.42
CA LEU A 156 -19.08 15.14 2.15
C LEU A 156 -19.27 14.25 3.39
N ILE A 157 -18.86 14.72 4.56
CA ILE A 157 -18.99 13.99 5.82
C ILE A 157 -20.48 13.73 6.14
N ALA A 158 -21.33 14.74 5.98
CA ALA A 158 -22.77 14.60 6.21
C ALA A 158 -23.37 13.55 5.25
N ALA A 159 -23.07 13.63 3.95
CA ALA A 159 -23.54 12.68 2.94
C ALA A 159 -23.07 11.26 3.22
N ALA A 160 -21.80 11.07 3.63
CA ALA A 160 -21.26 9.77 3.99
C ALA A 160 -21.99 9.15 5.18
N CYS A 161 -22.29 9.95 6.22
CA CYS A 161 -23.04 9.51 7.40
C CYS A 161 -24.46 9.08 7.03
N GLU A 162 -25.13 9.86 6.18
CA GLU A 162 -26.51 9.60 5.75
C GLU A 162 -26.59 8.33 4.91
N ARG A 163 -25.68 8.16 3.95
CA ARG A 163 -25.57 6.94 3.15
C ARG A 163 -25.31 5.70 4.00
N ALA A 164 -24.47 5.79 5.01
CA ALA A 164 -24.14 4.67 5.88
C ALA A 164 -25.32 4.18 6.76
N LEU A 165 -26.42 4.93 6.86
CA LEU A 165 -27.64 4.49 7.54
C LEU A 165 -28.42 3.48 6.71
N SER A 166 -28.44 3.63 5.39
CA SER A 166 -29.18 2.75 4.47
C SER A 166 -28.28 1.69 3.82
N ASP A 167 -27.02 2.04 3.54
CA ASP A 167 -26.01 1.18 2.89
C ASP A 167 -24.68 1.30 3.64
N PRO A 168 -24.51 0.58 4.76
CA PRO A 168 -23.29 0.63 5.55
C PRO A 168 -22.14 -0.06 4.80
N PRO A 169 -20.91 0.51 4.85
CA PRO A 169 -19.75 -0.13 4.25
C PRO A 169 -19.44 -1.47 4.92
N THR A 170 -18.87 -2.40 4.16
CA THR A 170 -18.44 -3.71 4.69
C THR A 170 -17.46 -3.51 5.85
N ALA A 171 -17.78 -4.11 6.99
CA ALA A 171 -16.94 -4.02 8.18
C ALA A 171 -15.54 -4.61 7.92
N ILE A 172 -14.53 -3.92 8.41
CA ILE A 172 -13.15 -4.41 8.32
C ILE A 172 -12.93 -5.44 9.43
N PRO A 173 -12.44 -6.64 9.12
CA PRO A 173 -12.19 -7.66 10.14
C PRO A 173 -11.15 -7.17 11.14
N ALA A 174 -11.40 -7.47 12.41
CA ALA A 174 -10.45 -7.18 13.48
C ALA A 174 -9.17 -8.00 13.26
N PRO A 175 -8.00 -7.46 13.67
CA PRO A 175 -6.76 -8.24 13.66
C PRO A 175 -6.89 -9.50 14.51
N ALA A 176 -6.09 -10.51 14.17
CA ALA A 176 -6.08 -11.79 14.87
C ALA A 176 -5.96 -11.61 16.40
N ASN A 177 -6.81 -12.28 17.15
CA ASN A 177 -6.78 -12.20 18.61
C ASN A 177 -5.55 -12.92 19.19
N SER A 178 -5.34 -12.80 20.50
CA SER A 178 -4.18 -13.39 21.17
C SER A 178 -4.07 -14.90 21.03
N ARG A 179 -5.21 -15.62 20.95
CA ARG A 179 -5.26 -17.07 20.78
C ARG A 179 -4.79 -17.46 19.38
N VAL A 180 -5.29 -16.80 18.35
CA VAL A 180 -4.86 -17.03 16.95
C VAL A 180 -3.39 -16.72 16.79
N ARG A 181 -2.90 -15.60 17.34
CA ARG A 181 -1.47 -15.25 17.30
C ARG A 181 -0.59 -16.26 18.01
N LYS A 182 -1.03 -16.83 19.15
CA LYS A 182 -0.30 -17.90 19.84
C LYS A 182 -0.25 -19.17 18.99
N LEU A 183 -1.37 -19.53 18.35
CA LEU A 183 -1.43 -20.68 17.45
C LEU A 183 -0.50 -20.47 16.22
N ALA A 184 -0.56 -19.32 15.58
CA ALA A 184 0.34 -18.98 14.49
C ALA A 184 1.82 -19.09 14.91
N LYS A 185 2.16 -18.59 16.10
CA LYS A 185 3.52 -18.71 16.64
C LYS A 185 3.92 -20.18 16.91
N SER A 186 2.99 -21.03 17.33
CA SER A 186 3.28 -22.47 17.54
C SER A 186 3.48 -23.24 16.23
N LEU A 187 2.92 -22.75 15.11
CA LEU A 187 3.11 -23.32 13.77
C LEU A 187 4.40 -22.87 13.09
N ALA A 188 4.99 -21.77 13.53
CA ALA A 188 6.19 -21.21 12.89
C ALA A 188 7.36 -22.19 12.74
N PRO A 189 7.70 -23.05 13.73
CA PRO A 189 8.76 -24.04 13.56
C PRO A 189 8.46 -25.08 12.47
N ALA A 190 7.21 -25.56 12.38
CA ALA A 190 6.79 -26.52 11.36
C ALA A 190 6.86 -25.88 9.96
N MET A 191 6.47 -24.61 9.84
CA MET A 191 6.57 -23.86 8.59
C MET A 191 8.01 -23.63 8.18
N ALA A 192 8.91 -23.36 9.14
CA ALA A 192 10.33 -23.22 8.87
C ALA A 192 10.96 -24.54 8.37
N SER A 193 10.60 -25.69 8.96
CA SER A 193 11.01 -27.01 8.47
C SER A 193 10.54 -27.26 7.05
N LEU A 194 9.25 -27.04 6.79
CA LEU A 194 8.68 -27.22 5.45
C LEU A 194 9.32 -26.31 4.41
N ALA A 195 9.56 -25.04 4.76
CA ALA A 195 10.23 -24.10 3.89
C ALA A 195 11.66 -24.56 3.54
N SER A 196 12.38 -25.12 4.52
CA SER A 196 13.72 -25.68 4.33
C SER A 196 13.70 -26.91 3.40
N GLU A 197 12.72 -27.82 3.58
CA GLU A 197 12.53 -29.00 2.73
C GLU A 197 12.21 -28.60 1.28
N LEU A 198 11.41 -27.54 1.09
CA LEU A 198 11.05 -27.02 -0.22
C LEU A 198 12.14 -26.11 -0.84
N GLY A 199 13.22 -25.81 -0.10
CA GLY A 199 14.28 -24.93 -0.58
C GLY A 199 13.83 -23.46 -0.79
N MET A 200 12.84 -22.99 -0.03
CA MET A 200 12.27 -21.65 -0.18
C MET A 200 12.28 -20.85 1.13
N ASN A 201 12.14 -19.53 1.03
CA ASN A 201 12.07 -18.67 2.20
C ASN A 201 10.69 -18.84 2.87
N VAL A 202 10.68 -18.98 4.20
CA VAL A 202 9.46 -19.13 4.99
C VAL A 202 8.48 -17.96 4.81
N GLU A 203 8.95 -16.76 4.57
CA GLU A 203 8.10 -15.57 4.30
C GLU A 203 7.35 -15.65 2.96
N ILE A 204 7.82 -16.49 2.02
CA ILE A 204 7.10 -16.74 0.77
C ILE A 204 6.03 -17.81 1.00
N LEU A 205 6.36 -18.85 1.77
CA LEU A 205 5.44 -19.94 2.07
C LEU A 205 4.28 -19.49 2.98
N MET A 206 4.58 -18.66 3.98
CA MET A 206 3.59 -18.08 4.90
C MET A 206 4.03 -16.68 5.33
N PRO A 207 3.59 -15.64 4.61
CA PRO A 207 3.91 -14.27 4.98
C PRO A 207 3.44 -13.93 6.39
N SER A 208 4.31 -13.36 7.23
CA SER A 208 4.00 -12.95 8.61
C SER A 208 2.75 -12.06 8.72
N ARG A 209 2.42 -11.35 7.65
CA ARG A 209 1.21 -10.51 7.53
C ARG A 209 -0.11 -11.30 7.52
N GLU A 210 -0.09 -12.56 7.10
CA GLU A 210 -1.28 -13.43 7.06
C GLU A 210 -1.52 -14.11 8.41
N LEU A 211 -0.50 -14.09 9.27
CA LEU A 211 -0.55 -14.61 10.64
C LEU A 211 -0.94 -13.53 11.67
N SER A 212 -1.12 -12.27 11.26
CA SER A 212 -1.33 -11.12 12.18
C SER A 212 -2.77 -10.60 12.26
#